data_74d83da6a4f9e6a35022a67d04409300
#
_entry.id   74d83da6a4f9e6a35022a67d04409300
#
_cell.length_a   1.000
_cell.length_b   1.000
_cell.length_c   1.000
_cell.angle_alpha   90.00
_cell.angle_beta   90.00
_cell.angle_gamma   90.00
#
_symmetry.space_group_name_H-M   'P 1'
#
loop_
_entity.id
_entity.type
_entity.pdbx_description
1 polymer ?
#
loop_
_entity_poly.entity_id
_entity_poly.type
_entity_poly.pdbx_seq_one_letter_code
_entity_poly.pdbx_strand_id
1 'polypeptide(L)'
;MKVSHSFKSAWETLRISGKPRNKQIEAINSILDGHYILLVAPTSFGKSAVYLVPAIINGSKGKWTLVIEPTLALIAEQVNKLQNLGIAAEMMTSRNRSKHDDILDRLCKNEITILYVTPERLRFEEFCSAVADNPPWFIAVDEAHCVLDWGYTFRKDYLHIKDFAKNLPNNPAIAAFTATAPPEYRNRICKLLGMKKPEICTFSLARDNIILLKEDCAGLDIKKRQSRAKYNIKKYGTDGRIVVYCATRKNVDIVSNYLSKQFPGEVVKCHAYMDSDKREKHEMQFIKGSKRIIAATTAFGLGINVPDIRLVLHFNLPLSAIDYYQQIGRAGRDGKKSHAMLLYHPDDIGLNQYVLKNEDPSEEVQEWLSERLDEMVSIAESDRCLMQQVLESLGEEHPTTCRHCTNCQKARRVEK
;
A
#
# COMPACT_ATOMS: atom_id res chain seq x y z
N MET A 1 -20.59 21.57 -3.54
CA MET A 1 -21.00 20.76 -4.68
C MET A 1 -22.22 19.95 -4.30
N LYS A 2 -23.33 19.98 -5.08
CA LYS A 2 -24.52 19.15 -4.79
C LYS A 2 -24.25 17.73 -5.29
N VAL A 3 -24.31 16.75 -4.40
CA VAL A 3 -24.22 15.31 -4.74
C VAL A 3 -25.59 14.79 -5.14
N SER A 4 -25.64 13.90 -6.14
CA SER A 4 -26.89 13.25 -6.56
C SER A 4 -27.45 12.33 -5.46
N HIS A 5 -28.74 12.01 -5.53
CA HIS A 5 -29.37 11.06 -4.59
C HIS A 5 -28.69 9.68 -4.67
N SER A 6 -28.38 9.20 -5.88
CA SER A 6 -27.68 7.92 -6.09
C SER A 6 -26.27 7.89 -5.48
N PHE A 7 -25.54 9.02 -5.54
CA PHE A 7 -24.24 9.16 -4.88
C PHE A 7 -24.40 9.02 -3.35
N LYS A 8 -25.36 9.76 -2.77
CA LYS A 8 -25.56 9.73 -1.33
C LYS A 8 -25.95 8.33 -0.86
N SER A 9 -26.86 7.66 -1.55
CA SER A 9 -27.24 6.29 -1.25
C SER A 9 -26.06 5.32 -1.33
N ALA A 10 -25.23 5.38 -2.38
CA ALA A 10 -24.06 4.52 -2.52
C ALA A 10 -23.01 4.77 -1.41
N TRP A 11 -22.80 6.04 -1.01
CA TRP A 11 -21.91 6.39 0.07
C TRP A 11 -22.37 5.83 1.43
N GLU A 12 -23.67 5.93 1.70
CA GLU A 12 -24.31 5.40 2.92
C GLU A 12 -24.26 3.86 2.96
N THR A 13 -24.46 3.19 1.81
CA THR A 13 -24.35 1.73 1.67
C THR A 13 -22.95 1.23 2.12
N LEU A 14 -21.89 1.96 1.80
CA LEU A 14 -20.52 1.60 2.20
C LEU A 14 -20.24 1.82 3.69
N ARG A 15 -21.17 2.40 4.45
CA ARG A 15 -21.04 2.72 5.89
C ARG A 15 -19.75 3.44 6.23
N ILE A 16 -19.30 4.33 5.33
CA ILE A 16 -18.10 5.12 5.56
C ILE A 16 -18.39 6.22 6.55
N SER A 17 -17.58 6.32 7.60
CA SER A 17 -17.71 7.38 8.59
C SER A 17 -17.37 8.75 7.98
N GLY A 18 -18.24 9.74 8.18
CA GLY A 18 -18.05 11.11 7.73
C GLY A 18 -18.56 11.39 6.31
N LYS A 19 -18.49 12.66 5.94
CA LYS A 19 -18.89 13.14 4.60
C LYS A 19 -17.74 12.96 3.60
N PRO A 20 -18.06 12.72 2.32
CA PRO A 20 -17.03 12.69 1.26
C PRO A 20 -16.34 14.06 1.17
N ARG A 21 -15.05 14.06 0.92
CA ARG A 21 -14.27 15.28 0.66
C ARG A 21 -14.54 15.78 -0.75
N ASN A 22 -14.48 17.08 -0.99
CA ASN A 22 -14.76 17.67 -2.30
C ASN A 22 -13.98 16.99 -3.44
N LYS A 23 -12.68 16.80 -3.27
CA LYS A 23 -11.84 16.13 -4.26
C LYS A 23 -12.17 14.63 -4.46
N GLN A 24 -12.73 13.93 -3.44
CA GLN A 24 -13.26 12.58 -3.64
C GLN A 24 -14.51 12.63 -4.53
N ILE A 25 -15.38 13.61 -4.31
CA ILE A 25 -16.57 13.82 -5.13
C ILE A 25 -16.20 14.12 -6.58
N GLU A 26 -15.18 14.97 -6.81
CA GLU A 26 -14.65 15.27 -8.13
C GLU A 26 -14.12 14.02 -8.83
N ALA A 27 -13.28 13.23 -8.18
CA ALA A 27 -12.74 11.99 -8.74
C ALA A 27 -13.83 10.93 -9.01
N ILE A 28 -14.84 10.81 -8.13
CA ILE A 28 -15.97 9.91 -8.34
C ILE A 28 -16.80 10.35 -9.56
N ASN A 29 -17.08 11.64 -9.72
CA ASN A 29 -17.81 12.16 -10.87
C ASN A 29 -17.00 11.96 -12.16
N SER A 30 -15.71 12.18 -12.14
CA SER A 30 -14.83 11.93 -13.29
C SER A 30 -14.89 10.45 -13.75
N ILE A 31 -14.90 9.50 -12.81
CA ILE A 31 -15.12 8.08 -13.15
C ILE A 31 -16.53 7.87 -13.73
N LEU A 32 -17.58 8.48 -13.14
CA LEU A 32 -18.95 8.37 -13.63
C LEU A 32 -19.12 8.94 -15.04
N ASP A 33 -18.34 9.96 -15.41
CA ASP A 33 -18.30 10.56 -16.73
C ASP A 33 -17.43 9.77 -17.73
N GLY A 34 -16.80 8.66 -17.28
CA GLY A 34 -16.01 7.76 -18.12
C GLY A 34 -14.58 8.24 -18.39
N HIS A 35 -14.05 9.14 -17.57
CA HIS A 35 -12.67 9.63 -17.71
C HIS A 35 -11.66 8.65 -17.10
N TYR A 36 -10.44 8.65 -17.67
CA TYR A 36 -9.30 7.99 -17.06
C TYR A 36 -8.78 8.84 -15.91
N ILE A 37 -8.60 8.26 -14.74
CA ILE A 37 -8.06 8.99 -13.59
C ILE A 37 -6.86 8.27 -12.97
N LEU A 38 -5.85 9.03 -12.54
CA LEU A 38 -4.82 8.57 -11.61
C LEU A 38 -5.00 9.33 -10.29
N LEU A 39 -5.36 8.60 -9.26
CA LEU A 39 -5.54 9.16 -7.92
C LEU A 39 -4.37 8.81 -7.03
N VAL A 40 -3.63 9.83 -6.58
CA VAL A 40 -2.52 9.71 -5.63
C VAL A 40 -2.97 10.26 -4.28
N ALA A 41 -3.14 9.38 -3.30
CA ALA A 41 -3.64 9.75 -1.99
C ALA A 41 -3.07 8.84 -0.89
N PRO A 42 -2.84 9.35 0.34
CA PRO A 42 -2.24 8.58 1.42
C PRO A 42 -3.07 7.35 1.77
N THR A 43 -2.44 6.38 2.45
CA THR A 43 -3.16 5.27 3.07
C THR A 43 -4.20 5.82 4.05
N SER A 44 -5.35 5.15 4.19
CA SER A 44 -6.51 5.62 4.99
C SER A 44 -7.24 6.89 4.48
N PHE A 45 -6.88 7.39 3.29
CA PHE A 45 -7.65 8.48 2.65
C PHE A 45 -9.06 8.05 2.22
N GLY A 46 -9.30 6.75 2.07
CA GLY A 46 -10.53 6.19 1.52
C GLY A 46 -10.50 6.05 -0.01
N LYS A 47 -9.33 5.71 -0.59
CA LYS A 47 -9.18 5.44 -2.03
C LYS A 47 -10.23 4.47 -2.56
N SER A 48 -10.48 3.38 -1.81
CA SER A 48 -11.48 2.38 -2.24
C SER A 48 -12.89 2.96 -2.40
N ALA A 49 -13.28 3.95 -1.59
CA ALA A 49 -14.58 4.60 -1.75
C ALA A 49 -14.73 5.29 -3.11
N VAL A 50 -13.61 5.79 -3.68
CA VAL A 50 -13.63 6.53 -4.95
C VAL A 50 -13.98 5.63 -6.13
N TYR A 51 -13.61 4.35 -6.11
CA TYR A 51 -14.03 3.40 -7.14
C TYR A 51 -15.29 2.58 -6.75
N LEU A 52 -15.54 2.37 -5.46
CA LEU A 52 -16.71 1.61 -5.01
C LEU A 52 -18.02 2.38 -5.19
N VAL A 53 -18.04 3.69 -4.94
CA VAL A 53 -19.26 4.49 -5.13
C VAL A 53 -19.76 4.44 -6.58
N PRO A 54 -18.95 4.73 -7.62
CA PRO A 54 -19.39 4.60 -8.99
C PRO A 54 -19.72 3.15 -9.38
N ALA A 55 -19.00 2.15 -8.82
CA ALA A 55 -19.31 0.75 -9.03
C ALA A 55 -20.74 0.39 -8.54
N ILE A 56 -21.12 0.84 -7.34
CA ILE A 56 -22.47 0.61 -6.78
C ILE A 56 -23.54 1.35 -7.60
N ILE A 57 -23.28 2.61 -7.96
CA ILE A 57 -24.23 3.41 -8.77
C ILE A 57 -24.51 2.75 -10.11
N ASN A 58 -23.52 2.21 -10.79
CA ASN A 58 -23.70 1.56 -12.07
C ASN A 58 -24.08 0.08 -11.94
N GLY A 59 -23.78 -0.57 -10.83
CA GLY A 59 -24.30 -1.89 -10.51
C GLY A 59 -25.83 -1.93 -10.45
N SER A 60 -26.45 -0.88 -9.91
CA SER A 60 -27.93 -0.76 -9.93
C SER A 60 -28.52 -0.60 -11.34
N LYS A 61 -27.68 -0.37 -12.36
CA LYS A 61 -28.07 -0.30 -13.80
C LYS A 61 -27.64 -1.55 -14.57
N GLY A 62 -27.29 -2.64 -13.89
CA GLY A 62 -26.84 -3.88 -14.50
C GLY A 62 -25.43 -3.82 -15.10
N LYS A 63 -24.59 -2.85 -14.68
CA LYS A 63 -23.18 -2.74 -15.11
C LYS A 63 -22.24 -3.17 -13.99
N TRP A 64 -21.18 -3.88 -14.32
CA TRP A 64 -20.23 -4.35 -13.34
C TRP A 64 -18.84 -3.67 -13.48
N THR A 65 -18.04 -3.77 -12.44
CA THR A 65 -16.71 -3.16 -12.33
C THR A 65 -15.66 -4.22 -12.07
N LEU A 66 -14.57 -4.20 -12.85
CA LEU A 66 -13.38 -5.01 -12.59
C LEU A 66 -12.43 -4.26 -11.66
N VAL A 67 -11.99 -4.90 -10.58
CA VAL A 67 -10.98 -4.37 -9.67
C VAL A 67 -9.74 -5.27 -9.72
N ILE A 68 -8.61 -4.69 -10.10
CA ILE A 68 -7.31 -5.37 -10.13
C ILE A 68 -6.55 -4.99 -8.88
N GLU A 69 -6.24 -5.98 -8.06
CA GLU A 69 -5.63 -5.83 -6.73
C GLU A 69 -4.46 -6.82 -6.59
N PRO A 70 -3.27 -6.39 -6.13
CA PRO A 70 -2.09 -7.26 -6.15
C PRO A 70 -2.09 -8.39 -5.13
N THR A 71 -2.91 -8.32 -4.06
CA THR A 71 -2.79 -9.26 -2.95
C THR A 71 -4.06 -10.05 -2.67
N LEU A 72 -3.91 -11.38 -2.54
CA LEU A 72 -5.03 -12.28 -2.23
C LEU A 72 -5.68 -11.97 -0.88
N ALA A 73 -4.90 -11.53 0.11
CA ALA A 73 -5.42 -11.22 1.44
C ALA A 73 -6.33 -9.98 1.40
N LEU A 74 -5.91 -8.93 0.68
CA LEU A 74 -6.69 -7.71 0.54
C LEU A 74 -7.96 -7.95 -0.29
N ILE A 75 -7.86 -8.69 -1.38
CA ILE A 75 -9.03 -9.11 -2.17
C ILE A 75 -10.06 -9.79 -1.27
N ALA A 76 -9.65 -10.80 -0.49
CA ALA A 76 -10.55 -11.52 0.40
C ALA A 76 -11.19 -10.61 1.46
N GLU A 77 -10.41 -9.70 2.06
CA GLU A 77 -10.92 -8.72 3.04
C GLU A 77 -11.96 -7.78 2.40
N GLN A 78 -11.66 -7.22 1.22
CA GLN A 78 -12.55 -6.30 0.53
C GLN A 78 -13.84 -7.00 0.09
N VAL A 79 -13.75 -8.18 -0.52
CA VAL A 79 -14.93 -8.94 -0.96
C VAL A 79 -15.82 -9.30 0.23
N ASN A 80 -15.26 -9.86 1.30
CA ASN A 80 -16.02 -10.18 2.51
C ASN A 80 -16.72 -8.95 3.11
N LYS A 81 -16.03 -7.81 3.14
CA LYS A 81 -16.61 -6.56 3.62
C LYS A 81 -17.80 -6.12 2.76
N LEU A 82 -17.66 -6.17 1.43
CA LEU A 82 -18.72 -5.77 0.50
C LEU A 82 -19.91 -6.71 0.58
N GLN A 83 -19.69 -8.02 0.64
CA GLN A 83 -20.75 -9.02 0.82
C GLN A 83 -21.52 -8.81 2.13
N ASN A 84 -20.84 -8.49 3.23
CA ASN A 84 -21.46 -8.15 4.51
C ASN A 84 -22.30 -6.85 4.46
N LEU A 85 -22.07 -6.01 3.46
CA LEU A 85 -22.88 -4.82 3.18
C LEU A 85 -24.02 -5.09 2.17
N GLY A 86 -24.20 -6.33 1.75
CA GLY A 86 -25.20 -6.74 0.77
C GLY A 86 -24.86 -6.37 -0.69
N ILE A 87 -23.59 -6.07 -0.98
CA ILE A 87 -23.10 -5.75 -2.32
C ILE A 87 -22.67 -7.06 -3.00
N ALA A 88 -23.13 -7.31 -4.22
CA ALA A 88 -22.78 -8.48 -5.03
C ALA A 88 -21.31 -8.37 -5.51
N ALA A 89 -20.38 -8.68 -4.64
CA ALA A 89 -18.95 -8.69 -4.90
C ALA A 89 -18.43 -10.13 -4.92
N GLU A 90 -17.54 -10.42 -5.87
CA GLU A 90 -16.88 -11.74 -5.99
C GLU A 90 -15.36 -11.56 -6.22
N MET A 91 -14.64 -12.67 -6.08
CA MET A 91 -13.22 -12.73 -6.41
C MET A 91 -12.91 -13.94 -7.29
N MET A 92 -11.98 -13.76 -8.24
CA MET A 92 -11.40 -14.88 -8.98
C MET A 92 -9.90 -14.93 -8.74
N THR A 93 -9.46 -15.88 -7.92
CA THR A 93 -8.08 -16.01 -7.47
C THR A 93 -7.64 -17.47 -7.50
N SER A 94 -6.36 -17.74 -7.26
CA SER A 94 -5.86 -19.13 -7.15
C SER A 94 -6.49 -19.92 -5.99
N ARG A 95 -7.08 -19.25 -5.00
CA ARG A 95 -7.67 -19.88 -3.80
C ARG A 95 -9.08 -20.41 -4.00
N ASN A 96 -9.81 -19.99 -5.04
CA ASN A 96 -11.19 -20.39 -5.28
C ASN A 96 -11.47 -20.92 -6.70
N ARG A 97 -10.49 -21.59 -7.29
CA ARG A 97 -10.56 -22.10 -8.68
C ARG A 97 -11.82 -22.91 -9.00
N SER A 98 -12.29 -23.73 -8.05
CA SER A 98 -13.50 -24.54 -8.22
C SER A 98 -14.81 -23.74 -8.38
N LYS A 99 -14.77 -22.42 -8.14
CA LYS A 99 -15.92 -21.54 -8.28
C LYS A 99 -15.85 -20.65 -9.52
N HIS A 100 -14.79 -20.77 -10.34
CA HIS A 100 -14.57 -19.82 -11.42
C HIS A 100 -15.67 -19.88 -12.47
N ASP A 101 -16.12 -21.07 -12.89
CA ASP A 101 -17.17 -21.25 -13.89
C ASP A 101 -18.51 -20.64 -13.40
N ASP A 102 -18.89 -20.91 -12.15
CA ASP A 102 -20.07 -20.30 -11.52
C ASP A 102 -19.98 -18.77 -11.48
N ILE A 103 -18.80 -18.22 -11.15
CA ILE A 103 -18.59 -16.78 -11.12
C ILE A 103 -18.72 -16.17 -12.52
N LEU A 104 -18.15 -16.81 -13.55
CA LEU A 104 -18.29 -16.35 -14.93
C LEU A 104 -19.73 -16.42 -15.42
N ASP A 105 -20.45 -17.48 -15.12
CA ASP A 105 -21.86 -17.60 -15.44
C ASP A 105 -22.73 -16.51 -14.81
N ARG A 106 -22.49 -16.21 -13.53
CA ARG A 106 -23.17 -15.13 -12.80
C ARG A 106 -22.77 -13.75 -13.31
N LEU A 107 -21.53 -13.58 -13.75
CA LEU A 107 -21.06 -12.36 -14.38
C LEU A 107 -21.83 -12.10 -15.70
N CYS A 108 -22.00 -13.11 -16.55
CA CYS A 108 -22.75 -13.02 -17.79
C CYS A 108 -24.22 -12.69 -17.54
N LYS A 109 -24.79 -13.13 -16.40
CA LYS A 109 -26.16 -12.82 -15.99
C LYS A 109 -26.31 -11.45 -15.30
N ASN A 110 -25.25 -10.65 -15.20
CA ASN A 110 -25.20 -9.37 -14.47
C ASN A 110 -25.56 -9.47 -12.96
N GLU A 111 -25.32 -10.63 -12.37
CA GLU A 111 -25.55 -10.87 -10.93
C GLU A 111 -24.39 -10.37 -10.05
N ILE A 112 -23.27 -9.97 -10.65
CA ILE A 112 -22.06 -9.47 -9.95
C ILE A 112 -21.91 -7.98 -10.25
N THR A 113 -21.79 -7.18 -9.20
CA THR A 113 -21.55 -5.73 -9.29
C THR A 113 -20.04 -5.42 -9.35
N ILE A 114 -19.24 -6.16 -8.60
CA ILE A 114 -17.80 -5.93 -8.48
C ILE A 114 -17.07 -7.27 -8.50
N LEU A 115 -16.13 -7.43 -9.43
CA LEU A 115 -15.27 -8.60 -9.51
C LEU A 115 -13.82 -8.18 -9.19
N TYR A 116 -13.25 -8.79 -8.16
CA TYR A 116 -11.85 -8.62 -7.80
C TYR A 116 -10.99 -9.72 -8.40
N VAL A 117 -9.87 -9.35 -9.01
CA VAL A 117 -8.88 -10.27 -9.56
C VAL A 117 -7.46 -9.84 -9.22
N THR A 118 -6.54 -10.79 -9.25
CA THR A 118 -5.11 -10.45 -9.30
C THR A 118 -4.67 -10.22 -10.75
N PRO A 119 -3.61 -9.44 -11.02
CA PRO A 119 -3.17 -9.14 -12.39
C PRO A 119 -2.84 -10.39 -13.21
N GLU A 120 -2.39 -11.48 -12.57
CA GLU A 120 -2.11 -12.76 -13.22
C GLU A 120 -3.34 -13.35 -13.91
N ARG A 121 -4.56 -13.01 -13.44
CA ARG A 121 -5.82 -13.50 -14.02
C ARG A 121 -6.03 -13.02 -15.47
N LEU A 122 -5.49 -11.85 -15.81
CA LEU A 122 -5.63 -11.24 -17.14
C LEU A 122 -4.92 -12.03 -18.27
N ARG A 123 -4.15 -13.06 -17.93
CA ARG A 123 -3.48 -13.95 -18.91
C ARG A 123 -4.30 -15.19 -19.27
N PHE A 124 -5.37 -15.47 -18.54
CA PHE A 124 -6.16 -16.67 -18.77
C PHE A 124 -7.19 -16.40 -19.85
N GLU A 125 -7.07 -17.13 -20.98
CA GLU A 125 -7.91 -16.96 -22.17
C GLU A 125 -9.40 -17.08 -21.86
N GLU A 126 -9.77 -18.09 -21.07
CA GLU A 126 -11.14 -18.30 -20.61
C GLU A 126 -11.72 -17.07 -19.91
N PHE A 127 -10.97 -16.46 -19.00
CA PHE A 127 -11.35 -15.23 -18.32
C PHE A 127 -11.50 -14.07 -19.31
N CYS A 128 -10.49 -13.89 -20.19
CA CYS A 128 -10.48 -12.81 -21.18
C CYS A 128 -11.66 -12.91 -22.14
N SER A 129 -12.01 -14.12 -22.60
CA SER A 129 -13.14 -14.36 -23.49
C SER A 129 -14.47 -14.03 -22.80
N ALA A 130 -14.72 -14.57 -21.60
CA ALA A 130 -15.95 -14.29 -20.86
C ALA A 130 -16.12 -12.79 -20.54
N VAL A 131 -15.02 -12.08 -20.22
CA VAL A 131 -15.05 -10.63 -19.98
C VAL A 131 -15.23 -9.83 -21.27
N ALA A 132 -14.80 -10.33 -22.42
CA ALA A 132 -15.05 -9.70 -23.71
C ALA A 132 -16.53 -9.79 -24.13
N ASP A 133 -17.21 -10.90 -23.79
CA ASP A 133 -18.65 -11.08 -24.07
C ASP A 133 -19.53 -10.17 -23.19
N ASN A 134 -19.13 -9.93 -21.94
CA ASN A 134 -19.79 -8.98 -21.03
C ASN A 134 -18.74 -8.05 -20.38
N PRO A 135 -18.29 -6.99 -21.07
CA PRO A 135 -17.19 -6.17 -20.61
C PRO A 135 -17.55 -5.27 -19.42
N PRO A 136 -16.58 -5.02 -18.49
CA PRO A 136 -16.79 -4.13 -17.35
C PRO A 136 -17.04 -2.70 -17.82
N TRP A 137 -17.81 -1.97 -17.05
CA TRP A 137 -18.05 -0.55 -17.31
C TRP A 137 -16.79 0.29 -17.13
N PHE A 138 -15.98 0.01 -16.08
CA PHE A 138 -14.63 0.54 -15.92
C PHE A 138 -13.73 -0.45 -15.18
N ILE A 139 -12.43 -0.20 -15.23
CA ILE A 139 -11.42 -1.00 -14.56
C ILE A 139 -10.77 -0.15 -13.46
N ALA A 140 -10.86 -0.58 -12.20
CA ALA A 140 -10.10 -0.01 -11.11
C ALA A 140 -8.80 -0.78 -10.93
N VAL A 141 -7.67 -0.07 -10.90
CA VAL A 141 -6.34 -0.65 -10.64
C VAL A 141 -5.84 -0.11 -9.31
N ASP A 142 -5.93 -0.92 -8.25
CA ASP A 142 -5.40 -0.53 -6.94
C ASP A 142 -3.90 -0.81 -6.87
N GLU A 143 -3.20 -0.09 -5.98
CA GLU A 143 -1.73 -0.09 -5.85
C GLU A 143 -1.01 0.05 -7.21
N ALA A 144 -1.48 1.01 -8.03
CA ALA A 144 -1.04 1.20 -9.42
C ALA A 144 0.48 1.44 -9.56
N HIS A 145 1.19 1.85 -8.49
CA HIS A 145 2.65 1.94 -8.48
C HIS A 145 3.33 0.58 -8.76
N CYS A 146 2.65 -0.54 -8.47
CA CYS A 146 3.16 -1.88 -8.77
C CYS A 146 3.46 -2.12 -10.25
N VAL A 147 2.90 -1.31 -11.16
CA VAL A 147 3.25 -1.38 -12.59
C VAL A 147 4.70 -0.95 -12.85
N LEU A 148 5.27 -0.12 -11.97
CA LEU A 148 6.67 0.30 -12.04
C LEU A 148 7.60 -0.71 -11.34
N ASP A 149 7.35 -0.95 -10.05
CA ASP A 149 8.29 -1.66 -9.18
C ASP A 149 8.19 -3.19 -9.37
N TRP A 150 6.97 -3.72 -9.47
CA TRP A 150 6.71 -5.15 -9.58
C TRP A 150 6.56 -5.62 -11.03
N GLY A 151 6.28 -4.72 -11.94
CA GLY A 151 6.19 -5.05 -13.36
C GLY A 151 7.50 -5.57 -13.95
N TYR A 152 8.64 -5.15 -13.43
CA TYR A 152 9.96 -5.57 -13.92
C TYR A 152 10.56 -6.77 -13.17
N THR A 153 10.35 -6.87 -11.85
CA THR A 153 11.02 -7.89 -11.04
C THR A 153 10.08 -9.00 -10.57
N PHE A 154 8.89 -8.68 -10.06
CA PHE A 154 8.03 -9.67 -9.41
C PHE A 154 6.64 -9.84 -10.04
N ARG A 155 6.01 -8.80 -10.61
CA ARG A 155 4.66 -8.86 -11.16
C ARG A 155 4.56 -8.29 -12.56
N LYS A 156 5.24 -8.93 -13.51
CA LYS A 156 5.16 -8.63 -14.95
C LYS A 156 3.70 -8.56 -15.45
N ASP A 157 2.79 -9.20 -14.74
CA ASP A 157 1.37 -9.28 -15.10
C ASP A 157 0.63 -7.93 -15.04
N TYR A 158 1.14 -6.92 -14.30
CA TYR A 158 0.61 -5.56 -14.38
C TYR A 158 0.77 -4.93 -15.77
N LEU A 159 1.79 -5.32 -16.51
CA LEU A 159 2.02 -4.82 -17.88
C LEU A 159 0.95 -5.32 -18.86
N HIS A 160 0.24 -6.40 -18.53
CA HIS A 160 -0.85 -6.93 -19.36
C HIS A 160 -2.15 -6.13 -19.23
N ILE A 161 -2.31 -5.28 -18.21
CA ILE A 161 -3.53 -4.49 -17.99
C ILE A 161 -3.87 -3.62 -19.20
N LYS A 162 -2.87 -2.97 -19.79
CA LYS A 162 -3.03 -2.13 -20.98
C LYS A 162 -3.60 -2.91 -22.17
N ASP A 163 -3.00 -4.06 -22.51
CA ASP A 163 -3.41 -4.85 -23.64
C ASP A 163 -4.76 -5.53 -23.39
N PHE A 164 -4.99 -6.01 -22.18
CA PHE A 164 -6.27 -6.52 -21.75
C PHE A 164 -7.39 -5.48 -21.95
N ALA A 165 -7.24 -4.27 -21.39
CA ALA A 165 -8.26 -3.22 -21.50
C ALA A 165 -8.48 -2.78 -22.96
N LYS A 166 -7.43 -2.70 -23.77
CA LYS A 166 -7.51 -2.34 -25.20
C LYS A 166 -8.27 -3.38 -26.03
N ASN A 167 -8.18 -4.65 -25.67
CA ASN A 167 -8.83 -5.74 -26.39
C ASN A 167 -10.31 -5.90 -26.03
N LEU A 168 -10.82 -5.20 -25.00
CA LEU A 168 -12.23 -5.21 -24.67
C LEU A 168 -13.03 -4.33 -25.64
N PRO A 169 -14.21 -4.80 -26.11
CA PRO A 169 -14.96 -4.13 -27.17
C PRO A 169 -15.47 -2.73 -26.80
N ASN A 170 -15.74 -2.47 -25.52
CA ASN A 170 -16.18 -1.17 -25.02
C ASN A 170 -15.05 -0.22 -24.64
N ASN A 171 -13.77 -0.67 -24.69
CA ASN A 171 -12.58 0.09 -24.31
C ASN A 171 -12.79 0.85 -22.98
N PRO A 172 -12.99 0.13 -21.86
CA PRO A 172 -13.38 0.72 -20.58
C PRO A 172 -12.33 1.69 -20.05
N ALA A 173 -12.78 2.78 -19.41
CA ALA A 173 -11.85 3.68 -18.74
C ALA A 173 -11.13 2.99 -17.58
N ILE A 174 -9.88 3.37 -17.34
CA ILE A 174 -9.07 2.90 -16.21
C ILE A 174 -9.01 3.99 -15.15
N ALA A 175 -9.37 3.61 -13.92
CA ALA A 175 -9.17 4.40 -12.72
C ALA A 175 -8.04 3.76 -11.90
N ALA A 176 -6.89 4.42 -11.82
CA ALA A 176 -5.70 3.94 -11.14
C ALA A 176 -5.53 4.62 -9.77
N PHE A 177 -5.21 3.84 -8.74
CA PHE A 177 -5.11 4.29 -7.36
C PHE A 177 -3.77 3.91 -6.78
N THR A 178 -3.12 4.86 -6.11
CA THR A 178 -1.85 4.60 -5.40
C THR A 178 -1.69 5.49 -4.19
N ALA A 179 -0.90 5.04 -3.23
CA ALA A 179 -0.48 5.88 -2.10
C ALA A 179 0.73 6.74 -2.45
N THR A 180 1.52 6.33 -3.43
CA THR A 180 2.81 6.94 -3.75
C THR A 180 3.03 6.97 -5.25
N ALA A 181 3.15 8.17 -5.81
CA ALA A 181 3.59 8.39 -7.19
C ALA A 181 4.22 9.79 -7.30
N PRO A 182 5.55 9.89 -7.18
CA PRO A 182 6.26 11.11 -7.55
C PRO A 182 5.89 11.60 -8.96
N PRO A 183 5.98 12.89 -9.25
CA PRO A 183 5.52 13.48 -10.53
C PRO A 183 6.04 12.75 -11.77
N GLU A 184 7.31 12.37 -11.79
CA GLU A 184 7.97 11.65 -12.88
C GLU A 184 7.38 10.27 -13.13
N TYR A 185 6.83 9.61 -12.09
CA TYR A 185 6.21 8.29 -12.22
C TYR A 185 4.75 8.34 -12.64
N ARG A 186 4.03 9.43 -12.35
CA ARG A 186 2.60 9.56 -12.71
C ARG A 186 2.38 9.33 -14.18
N ASN A 187 3.17 10.02 -15.03
CA ASN A 187 3.11 9.86 -16.47
C ASN A 187 3.51 8.45 -16.93
N ARG A 188 4.52 7.85 -16.31
CA ARG A 188 4.97 6.50 -16.61
C ARG A 188 3.90 5.45 -16.24
N ILE A 189 3.28 5.55 -15.06
CA ILE A 189 2.14 4.71 -14.66
C ILE A 189 1.01 4.81 -15.68
N CYS A 190 0.58 6.03 -16.02
CA CYS A 190 -0.50 6.25 -16.98
C CYS A 190 -0.18 5.66 -18.35
N LYS A 191 1.05 5.81 -18.85
CA LYS A 191 1.52 5.25 -20.13
C LYS A 191 1.54 3.72 -20.11
N LEU A 192 2.05 3.11 -19.03
CA LEU A 192 2.13 1.66 -18.89
C LEU A 192 0.74 1.03 -18.75
N LEU A 193 -0.21 1.70 -18.10
CA LEU A 193 -1.60 1.27 -18.01
C LEU A 193 -2.43 1.60 -19.26
N GLY A 194 -1.86 2.31 -20.26
CA GLY A 194 -2.57 2.66 -21.49
C GLY A 194 -3.65 3.73 -21.33
N MET A 195 -3.58 4.54 -20.29
CA MET A 195 -4.57 5.58 -20.00
C MET A 195 -4.49 6.75 -20.99
N LYS A 196 -5.64 7.13 -21.55
CA LYS A 196 -5.74 8.22 -22.55
C LYS A 196 -6.15 9.53 -21.88
N LYS A 197 -5.29 10.55 -21.94
CA LYS A 197 -5.53 11.88 -21.34
C LYS A 197 -6.05 11.79 -19.90
N PRO A 198 -5.33 11.09 -18.99
CA PRO A 198 -5.81 10.86 -17.63
C PRO A 198 -5.88 12.17 -16.84
N GLU A 199 -6.92 12.30 -16.02
CA GLU A 199 -6.97 13.31 -14.98
C GLU A 199 -6.10 12.84 -13.78
N ILE A 200 -5.16 13.68 -13.34
CA ILE A 200 -4.29 13.37 -12.22
C ILE A 200 -4.81 14.09 -10.97
N CYS A 201 -5.39 13.30 -10.06
CA CYS A 201 -5.91 13.77 -8.78
C CYS A 201 -4.91 13.53 -7.67
N THR A 202 -4.29 14.57 -7.13
CA THR A 202 -3.32 14.46 -6.04
C THR A 202 -3.87 15.04 -4.74
N PHE A 203 -3.55 14.35 -3.64
CA PHE A 203 -3.89 14.77 -2.29
C PHE A 203 -2.63 14.88 -1.46
N SER A 204 -2.65 15.74 -0.44
CA SER A 204 -1.52 15.83 0.47
C SER A 204 -1.23 14.46 1.11
N LEU A 205 0.03 14.09 1.04
CA LEU A 205 0.57 12.87 1.61
C LEU A 205 0.98 13.07 3.08
N ALA A 206 0.90 14.29 3.60
CA ALA A 206 1.24 14.60 4.99
C ALA A 206 0.37 13.81 5.98
N ARG A 207 1.02 13.26 6.98
CA ARG A 207 0.40 12.47 8.05
C ARG A 207 0.78 13.06 9.41
N ASP A 208 0.05 14.12 9.83
CA ASP A 208 0.35 14.90 11.05
C ASP A 208 0.28 14.06 12.34
N ASN A 209 -0.46 12.96 12.31
CA ASN A 209 -0.57 12.04 13.43
C ASN A 209 0.61 11.07 13.56
N ILE A 210 1.54 11.03 12.59
CA ILE A 210 2.73 10.17 12.61
C ILE A 210 3.97 11.01 12.90
N ILE A 211 4.61 10.75 14.03
CA ILE A 211 5.85 11.41 14.44
C ILE A 211 7.04 10.62 13.90
N LEU A 212 7.82 11.21 12.99
CA LEU A 212 9.02 10.60 12.46
C LEU A 212 10.20 10.80 13.42
N LEU A 213 10.78 9.70 13.84
CA LEU A 213 11.93 9.65 14.73
C LEU A 213 13.11 8.98 14.04
N LYS A 214 14.30 9.48 14.29
CA LYS A 214 15.55 8.92 13.78
C LYS A 214 16.56 8.81 14.93
N GLU A 215 17.27 7.70 14.96
CA GLU A 215 18.35 7.45 15.86
C GLU A 215 19.56 6.97 15.06
N ASP A 216 20.71 7.67 15.23
CA ASP A 216 21.96 7.26 14.66
C ASP A 216 22.53 6.08 15.48
N CYS A 217 22.76 4.98 14.80
CA CYS A 217 23.31 3.75 15.35
C CYS A 217 24.71 3.44 14.79
N ALA A 218 25.38 4.41 14.15
CA ALA A 218 26.74 4.22 13.65
C ALA A 218 27.68 3.72 14.77
N GLY A 219 28.49 2.71 14.45
CA GLY A 219 29.41 2.08 15.40
C GLY A 219 28.76 1.19 16.47
N LEU A 220 27.44 1.00 16.45
CA LEU A 220 26.77 0.06 17.34
C LEU A 220 26.76 -1.35 16.73
N ASP A 221 27.20 -2.34 17.49
CA ASP A 221 27.03 -3.74 17.14
C ASP A 221 25.53 -4.17 17.13
N ILE A 222 25.27 -5.35 16.59
CA ILE A 222 23.91 -5.89 16.47
C ILE A 222 23.20 -5.99 17.84
N LYS A 223 23.90 -6.33 18.93
CA LYS A 223 23.33 -6.46 20.28
C LYS A 223 22.91 -5.10 20.83
N LYS A 224 23.71 -4.07 20.61
CA LYS A 224 23.38 -2.70 21.00
C LYS A 224 22.22 -2.15 20.18
N ARG A 225 22.17 -2.40 18.86
CA ARG A 225 21.02 -2.04 18.02
C ARG A 225 19.74 -2.75 18.49
N GLN A 226 19.79 -4.03 18.85
CA GLN A 226 18.65 -4.75 19.44
C GLN A 226 18.19 -4.11 20.75
N SER A 227 19.13 -3.69 21.61
CA SER A 227 18.82 -2.98 22.86
C SER A 227 18.14 -1.62 22.59
N ARG A 228 18.54 -0.91 21.52
CA ARG A 228 17.88 0.33 21.08
C ARG A 228 16.47 0.05 20.56
N ALA A 229 16.27 -1.00 19.78
CA ALA A 229 14.95 -1.41 19.33
C ALA A 229 14.03 -1.71 20.54
N LYS A 230 14.48 -2.51 21.50
CA LYS A 230 13.74 -2.78 22.75
C LYS A 230 13.37 -1.49 23.50
N TYR A 231 14.34 -0.56 23.66
CA TYR A 231 14.10 0.72 24.32
C TYR A 231 12.98 1.51 23.64
N ASN A 232 13.07 1.65 22.31
CA ASN A 232 12.10 2.39 21.52
C ASN A 232 10.70 1.73 21.53
N ILE A 233 10.64 0.40 21.50
CA ILE A 233 9.41 -0.37 21.65
C ILE A 233 8.74 -0.06 23.00
N LYS A 234 9.49 -0.08 24.10
CA LYS A 234 8.96 0.24 25.43
C LYS A 234 8.51 1.69 25.55
N LYS A 235 9.19 2.62 24.89
CA LYS A 235 8.92 4.06 24.99
C LYS A 235 7.74 4.52 24.13
N TYR A 236 7.62 4.00 22.92
CA TYR A 236 6.70 4.52 21.90
C TYR A 236 5.60 3.54 21.47
N GLY A 237 5.71 2.27 21.85
CA GLY A 237 4.78 1.21 21.46
C GLY A 237 3.86 0.73 22.58
N THR A 238 3.54 1.55 23.59
CA THR A 238 2.82 1.13 24.79
C THR A 238 1.37 0.75 24.56
N ASP A 239 0.65 1.52 23.74
CA ASP A 239 -0.81 1.47 23.68
C ASP A 239 -1.37 0.83 22.40
N GLY A 240 -0.59 -0.01 21.73
CA GLY A 240 -1.03 -0.65 20.49
C GLY A 240 -0.01 -1.59 19.88
N ARG A 241 -0.27 -1.94 18.62
CA ARG A 241 0.55 -2.90 17.89
C ARG A 241 1.81 -2.25 17.34
N ILE A 242 2.82 -3.08 17.09
CA ILE A 242 4.16 -2.66 16.69
C ILE A 242 4.61 -3.49 15.49
N VAL A 243 5.08 -2.83 14.45
CA VAL A 243 5.75 -3.46 13.32
C VAL A 243 7.23 -3.13 13.36
N VAL A 244 8.08 -4.14 13.24
CA VAL A 244 9.54 -3.99 13.16
C VAL A 244 9.98 -4.46 11.79
N TYR A 245 10.36 -3.54 10.92
CA TYR A 245 10.86 -3.86 9.58
C TYR A 245 12.35 -4.15 9.59
N CYS A 246 12.72 -5.22 8.90
CA CYS A 246 14.11 -5.64 8.70
C CYS A 246 14.37 -5.83 7.21
N ALA A 247 15.57 -5.50 6.74
CA ALA A 247 15.94 -5.62 5.32
C ALA A 247 16.00 -7.07 4.83
N THR A 248 16.37 -8.02 5.68
CA THR A 248 16.55 -9.43 5.30
C THR A 248 15.82 -10.39 6.23
N ARG A 249 15.50 -11.59 5.72
CA ARG A 249 14.96 -12.71 6.53
C ARG A 249 15.85 -13.04 7.73
N LYS A 250 17.19 -13.03 7.54
CA LYS A 250 18.16 -13.28 8.60
C LYS A 250 18.01 -12.25 9.74
N ASN A 251 17.85 -10.98 9.38
CA ASN A 251 17.63 -9.93 10.37
C ASN A 251 16.27 -10.07 11.06
N VAL A 252 15.21 -10.50 10.34
CA VAL A 252 13.92 -10.82 10.95
C VAL A 252 14.07 -11.90 12.02
N ASP A 253 14.80 -12.98 11.71
CA ASP A 253 15.03 -14.09 12.67
C ASP A 253 15.83 -13.62 13.88
N ILE A 254 16.91 -12.88 13.68
CA ILE A 254 17.77 -12.36 14.75
C ILE A 254 16.98 -11.42 15.67
N VAL A 255 16.24 -10.48 15.08
CA VAL A 255 15.47 -9.46 15.82
C VAL A 255 14.27 -10.11 16.53
N SER A 256 13.50 -10.97 15.86
CA SER A 256 12.35 -11.63 16.46
C SER A 256 12.75 -12.54 17.62
N ASN A 257 13.86 -13.29 17.51
CA ASN A 257 14.37 -14.13 18.58
C ASN A 257 14.81 -13.30 19.81
N TYR A 258 15.44 -12.15 19.59
CA TYR A 258 15.80 -11.24 20.67
C TYR A 258 14.54 -10.66 21.33
N LEU A 259 13.62 -10.13 20.53
CA LEU A 259 12.39 -9.50 21.03
C LEU A 259 11.49 -10.52 21.77
N SER A 260 11.42 -11.77 21.32
CA SER A 260 10.64 -12.82 22.00
C SER A 260 11.13 -13.10 23.44
N LYS A 261 12.44 -12.93 23.69
CA LYS A 261 13.00 -13.02 25.03
C LYS A 261 12.69 -11.78 25.89
N GLN A 262 12.50 -10.61 25.26
CA GLN A 262 12.24 -9.35 25.97
C GLN A 262 10.75 -9.07 26.18
N PHE A 263 9.90 -9.64 25.33
CA PHE A 263 8.44 -9.53 25.32
C PHE A 263 7.82 -10.93 25.16
N PRO A 264 7.86 -11.77 26.21
CA PRO A 264 7.40 -13.16 26.16
C PRO A 264 5.92 -13.25 25.75
N GLY A 265 5.64 -14.10 24.78
CA GLY A 265 4.26 -14.30 24.33
C GLY A 265 3.70 -13.25 23.37
N GLU A 266 4.39 -12.11 23.13
CA GLU A 266 3.87 -10.99 22.35
C GLU A 266 4.37 -10.94 20.89
N VAL A 267 5.41 -11.69 20.54
CA VAL A 267 6.14 -11.51 19.27
C VAL A 267 5.83 -12.63 18.28
N VAL A 268 5.64 -12.23 17.02
CA VAL A 268 5.63 -13.11 15.84
C VAL A 268 6.56 -12.56 14.75
N LYS A 269 6.83 -13.37 13.74
CA LYS A 269 7.66 -12.97 12.58
C LYS A 269 6.98 -13.30 11.25
N CYS A 270 7.33 -12.55 10.20
CA CYS A 270 6.81 -12.74 8.86
C CYS A 270 7.87 -12.44 7.79
N HIS A 271 8.13 -13.39 6.89
CA HIS A 271 8.93 -13.20 5.68
C HIS A 271 8.58 -14.25 4.63
N ALA A 272 8.89 -14.00 3.35
CA ALA A 272 8.44 -14.80 2.21
C ALA A 272 8.89 -16.28 2.24
N TYR A 273 10.02 -16.59 2.88
CA TYR A 273 10.56 -17.96 2.97
C TYR A 273 10.01 -18.78 4.13
N MET A 274 9.01 -18.27 4.83
CA MET A 274 8.29 -19.08 5.82
C MET A 274 7.31 -20.01 5.11
N ASP A 275 7.02 -21.14 5.75
CA ASP A 275 5.88 -21.97 5.38
C ASP A 275 4.60 -21.12 5.33
N SER A 276 3.77 -21.34 4.30
CA SER A 276 2.59 -20.50 4.01
C SER A 276 1.61 -20.47 5.19
N ASP A 277 1.32 -21.65 5.78
CA ASP A 277 0.33 -21.77 6.86
C ASP A 277 0.84 -21.13 8.14
N LYS A 278 2.14 -21.28 8.41
CA LYS A 278 2.79 -20.64 9.55
C LYS A 278 2.84 -19.12 9.38
N ARG A 279 3.10 -18.63 8.17
CA ARG A 279 3.08 -17.20 7.86
C ARG A 279 1.68 -16.63 8.07
N GLU A 280 0.66 -17.25 7.47
CA GLU A 280 -0.73 -16.83 7.61
C GLU A 280 -1.19 -16.85 9.08
N LYS A 281 -0.81 -17.88 9.83
CA LYS A 281 -1.07 -17.96 11.28
C LYS A 281 -0.46 -16.78 12.04
N HIS A 282 0.80 -16.44 11.78
CA HIS A 282 1.47 -15.33 12.45
C HIS A 282 0.84 -13.99 12.09
N GLU A 283 0.51 -13.77 10.80
CA GLU A 283 -0.20 -12.59 10.34
C GLU A 283 -1.56 -12.44 11.04
N MET A 284 -2.34 -13.51 11.08
CA MET A 284 -3.65 -13.52 11.75
C MET A 284 -3.54 -13.29 13.25
N GLN A 285 -2.52 -13.83 13.92
CA GLN A 285 -2.28 -13.58 15.35
C GLN A 285 -2.00 -12.09 15.61
N PHE A 286 -1.24 -11.44 14.72
CA PHE A 286 -1.00 -10.01 14.80
C PHE A 286 -2.25 -9.19 14.46
N ILE A 287 -2.96 -9.52 13.39
CA ILE A 287 -4.18 -8.81 12.97
C ILE A 287 -5.28 -8.90 14.02
N LYS A 288 -5.46 -10.06 14.66
CA LYS A 288 -6.44 -10.28 15.74
C LYS A 288 -5.99 -9.72 17.09
N GLY A 289 -4.75 -9.24 17.21
CA GLY A 289 -4.20 -8.65 18.44
C GLY A 289 -3.77 -9.65 19.51
N SER A 290 -3.79 -10.97 19.24
CA SER A 290 -3.24 -11.96 20.16
C SER A 290 -1.70 -11.90 20.26
N LYS A 291 -1.06 -11.27 19.28
CA LYS A 291 0.35 -10.90 19.27
C LYS A 291 0.47 -9.44 18.94
N ARG A 292 1.24 -8.71 19.76
CA ARG A 292 1.34 -7.25 19.66
C ARG A 292 2.48 -6.78 18.78
N ILE A 293 3.55 -7.57 18.65
CA ILE A 293 4.77 -7.22 17.92
C ILE A 293 4.96 -8.19 16.76
N ILE A 294 5.17 -7.64 15.56
CA ILE A 294 5.58 -8.42 14.40
C ILE A 294 6.91 -7.91 13.86
N ALA A 295 7.90 -8.81 13.72
CA ALA A 295 9.14 -8.54 12.99
C ALA A 295 9.02 -9.09 11.57
N ALA A 296 9.26 -8.26 10.56
CA ALA A 296 8.99 -8.64 9.18
C ALA A 296 9.92 -7.99 8.16
N THR A 297 10.01 -8.59 6.96
CA THR A 297 10.52 -7.92 5.77
C THR A 297 9.42 -7.08 5.10
N THR A 298 9.76 -6.37 4.03
CA THR A 298 8.81 -5.61 3.20
C THR A 298 7.64 -6.45 2.67
N ALA A 299 7.81 -7.78 2.58
CA ALA A 299 6.74 -8.72 2.20
C ALA A 299 5.52 -8.69 3.15
N PHE A 300 5.70 -8.22 4.39
CA PHE A 300 4.60 -7.99 5.32
C PHE A 300 4.01 -6.62 5.12
N GLY A 301 2.72 -6.58 4.85
CA GLY A 301 1.99 -5.34 4.97
C GLY A 301 1.18 -4.94 3.75
N LEU A 302 1.44 -5.43 2.54
CA LEU A 302 0.51 -5.20 1.43
C LEU A 302 -0.86 -5.81 1.81
N GLY A 303 -1.87 -4.95 1.86
CA GLY A 303 -3.23 -5.38 2.15
C GLY A 303 -3.59 -5.55 3.63
N ILE A 304 -2.71 -5.25 4.58
CA ILE A 304 -3.03 -5.36 6.01
C ILE A 304 -3.66 -4.08 6.52
N ASN A 305 -4.88 -4.19 7.05
CA ASN A 305 -5.61 -3.09 7.66
C ASN A 305 -5.70 -3.25 9.18
N VAL A 306 -4.68 -2.78 9.89
CA VAL A 306 -4.61 -2.77 11.35
C VAL A 306 -4.61 -1.32 11.82
N PRO A 307 -5.70 -0.83 12.46
CA PRO A 307 -5.87 0.61 12.72
C PRO A 307 -4.98 1.14 13.84
N ASP A 308 -4.62 0.32 14.81
CA ASP A 308 -3.97 0.68 16.06
C ASP A 308 -2.46 0.36 16.11
N ILE A 309 -1.76 0.40 15.00
CA ILE A 309 -0.30 0.35 15.01
C ILE A 309 0.21 1.68 15.58
N ARG A 310 0.88 1.61 16.74
CA ARG A 310 1.41 2.80 17.44
C ARG A 310 2.87 3.06 17.16
N LEU A 311 3.60 2.01 16.75
CA LEU A 311 5.00 2.15 16.38
C LEU A 311 5.30 1.31 15.13
N VAL A 312 5.87 1.95 14.13
CA VAL A 312 6.60 1.30 13.04
C VAL A 312 8.08 1.57 13.29
N LEU A 313 8.86 0.51 13.49
CA LEU A 313 10.29 0.61 13.74
C LEU A 313 11.04 -0.02 12.58
N HIS A 314 11.91 0.76 11.93
CA HIS A 314 12.85 0.26 10.93
C HIS A 314 14.15 -0.11 11.63
N PHE A 315 14.41 -1.40 11.74
CA PHE A 315 15.66 -1.92 12.30
C PHE A 315 16.83 -1.75 11.33
N ASN A 316 16.53 -1.80 10.03
CA ASN A 316 17.45 -1.48 8.95
C ASN A 316 16.89 -0.34 8.10
N LEU A 317 17.76 0.33 7.34
CA LEU A 317 17.39 1.36 6.38
C LEU A 317 16.46 0.76 5.31
N PRO A 318 15.29 1.38 5.00
CA PRO A 318 14.46 1.01 3.85
C PRO A 318 15.20 1.19 2.52
N LEU A 319 14.77 0.47 1.49
CA LEU A 319 15.37 0.54 0.15
C LEU A 319 15.11 1.87 -0.56
N SER A 320 14.00 2.54 -0.23
CA SER A 320 13.63 3.81 -0.85
C SER A 320 12.78 4.68 0.09
N ALA A 321 12.67 5.96 -0.21
CA ALA A 321 11.75 6.88 0.47
C ALA A 321 10.28 6.47 0.25
N ILE A 322 9.95 5.87 -0.89
CA ILE A 322 8.62 5.33 -1.19
C ILE A 322 8.30 4.18 -0.25
N ASP A 323 9.20 3.19 -0.13
CA ASP A 323 9.02 2.07 0.81
C ASP A 323 8.89 2.57 2.24
N TYR A 324 9.77 3.51 2.63
CA TYR A 324 9.70 4.13 3.95
C TYR A 324 8.33 4.75 4.20
N TYR A 325 7.85 5.58 3.27
CA TYR A 325 6.54 6.24 3.40
C TYR A 325 5.38 5.23 3.46
N GLN A 326 5.38 4.21 2.62
CA GLN A 326 4.35 3.16 2.63
C GLN A 326 4.34 2.38 3.95
N GLN A 327 5.52 2.09 4.49
CA GLN A 327 5.68 1.35 5.74
C GLN A 327 5.27 2.18 6.94
N ILE A 328 5.71 3.44 7.05
CA ILE A 328 5.27 4.33 8.13
C ILE A 328 3.78 4.66 8.06
N GLY A 329 3.21 4.70 6.84
CA GLY A 329 1.78 4.92 6.59
C GLY A 329 0.86 3.86 7.21
N ARG A 330 1.41 2.75 7.70
CA ARG A 330 0.67 1.72 8.46
C ARG A 330 0.37 2.16 9.88
N ALA A 331 1.15 3.09 10.44
CA ALA A 331 0.93 3.62 11.77
C ALA A 331 -0.31 4.53 11.81
N GLY A 332 -1.05 4.46 12.91
CA GLY A 332 -2.13 5.40 13.23
C GLY A 332 -3.20 5.56 12.15
N ARG A 333 -3.67 4.47 11.55
CA ARG A 333 -4.76 4.53 10.57
C ARG A 333 -6.10 4.97 11.18
N ASP A 334 -6.23 4.86 12.49
CA ASP A 334 -7.35 5.38 13.29
C ASP A 334 -7.23 6.89 13.60
N GLY A 335 -6.23 7.59 13.06
CA GLY A 335 -5.97 9.01 13.27
C GLY A 335 -5.28 9.33 14.60
N LYS A 336 -5.06 8.36 15.48
CA LYS A 336 -4.38 8.57 16.75
C LYS A 336 -2.88 8.76 16.55
N LYS A 337 -2.26 9.51 17.47
CA LYS A 337 -0.82 9.75 17.52
C LYS A 337 -0.05 8.42 17.50
N SER A 338 0.90 8.33 16.58
CA SER A 338 1.72 7.15 16.37
C SER A 338 3.15 7.57 16.00
N HIS A 339 4.09 6.63 16.06
CA HIS A 339 5.50 6.92 15.86
C HIS A 339 6.07 6.03 14.75
N ALA A 340 6.99 6.59 13.97
CA ALA A 340 7.83 5.85 13.05
C ALA A 340 9.30 6.11 13.43
N MET A 341 10.01 5.05 13.84
CA MET A 341 11.39 5.10 14.30
C MET A 341 12.32 4.46 13.27
N LEU A 342 13.31 5.20 12.81
CA LEU A 342 14.40 4.71 11.97
C LEU A 342 15.66 4.55 12.83
N LEU A 343 16.18 3.32 12.95
CA LEU A 343 17.49 3.02 13.53
C LEU A 343 18.51 2.98 12.39
N TYR A 344 19.08 4.15 12.05
CA TYR A 344 20.01 4.27 10.93
C TYR A 344 21.39 3.71 11.29
N HIS A 345 21.94 2.86 10.43
CA HIS A 345 23.31 2.37 10.52
C HIS A 345 23.95 2.38 9.13
N PRO A 346 25.17 2.93 8.93
CA PRO A 346 25.81 3.01 7.61
C PRO A 346 25.99 1.66 6.90
N ASP A 347 26.23 0.57 7.64
CA ASP A 347 26.37 -0.78 7.04
C ASP A 347 25.08 -1.27 6.37
N ASP A 348 23.93 -0.66 6.69
CA ASP A 348 22.67 -1.01 6.02
C ASP A 348 22.69 -0.63 4.53
N ILE A 349 23.53 0.32 4.12
CA ILE A 349 23.70 0.71 2.70
C ILE A 349 24.27 -0.48 1.91
N GLY A 350 25.37 -1.06 2.37
CA GLY A 350 25.98 -2.23 1.72
C GLY A 350 25.05 -3.46 1.75
N LEU A 351 24.28 -3.64 2.84
CA LEU A 351 23.27 -4.69 2.94
C LEU A 351 22.17 -4.51 1.88
N ASN A 352 21.67 -3.29 1.71
CA ASN A 352 20.63 -2.98 0.73
C ASN A 352 21.15 -3.14 -0.72
N GLN A 353 22.37 -2.68 -1.01
CA GLN A 353 23.01 -2.90 -2.31
C GLN A 353 23.14 -4.40 -2.62
N TYR A 354 23.48 -5.22 -1.62
CA TYR A 354 23.53 -6.67 -1.79
C TYR A 354 22.14 -7.26 -2.07
N VAL A 355 21.10 -6.80 -1.39
CA VAL A 355 19.72 -7.23 -1.65
C VAL A 355 19.30 -6.90 -3.08
N LEU A 356 19.55 -5.67 -3.54
CA LEU A 356 19.20 -5.22 -4.89
C LEU A 356 19.92 -6.03 -5.99
N LYS A 357 21.20 -6.35 -5.80
CA LYS A 357 21.96 -7.18 -6.78
C LYS A 357 21.44 -8.62 -6.91
N ASN A 358 20.89 -9.18 -5.83
CA ASN A 358 20.39 -10.56 -5.85
C ASN A 358 18.99 -10.70 -6.47
N GLU A 359 18.30 -9.60 -6.78
CA GLU A 359 17.01 -9.62 -7.48
C GLU A 359 17.15 -9.71 -9.00
N ASP A 360 18.40 -9.69 -9.52
CA ASP A 360 18.75 -9.79 -10.95
C ASP A 360 17.93 -8.84 -11.86
N PRO A 361 17.86 -7.53 -11.52
CA PRO A 361 17.19 -6.55 -12.35
C PRO A 361 18.05 -6.23 -13.59
N SER A 362 17.40 -5.75 -14.67
CA SER A 362 18.14 -5.15 -15.79
C SER A 362 18.99 -3.97 -15.31
N GLU A 363 20.06 -3.62 -16.06
CA GLU A 363 20.95 -2.50 -15.70
C GLU A 363 20.18 -1.20 -15.44
N GLU A 364 19.19 -0.86 -16.29
CA GLU A 364 18.34 0.33 -16.13
C GLU A 364 17.56 0.32 -14.80
N VAL A 365 17.03 -0.85 -14.42
CA VAL A 365 16.30 -1.01 -13.16
C VAL A 365 17.25 -0.96 -11.95
N GLN A 366 18.45 -1.50 -12.10
CA GLN A 366 19.46 -1.49 -11.05
C GLN A 366 19.96 -0.07 -10.76
N GLU A 367 20.22 0.73 -11.80
CA GLU A 367 20.59 2.14 -11.68
C GLU A 367 19.48 2.92 -10.98
N TRP A 368 18.25 2.78 -11.41
CA TRP A 368 17.09 3.41 -10.82
C TRP A 368 16.87 3.04 -9.34
N LEU A 369 17.08 1.77 -8.95
CA LEU A 369 16.99 1.32 -7.56
C LEU A 369 18.12 1.89 -6.70
N SER A 370 19.33 2.04 -7.29
CA SER A 370 20.47 2.65 -6.62
C SER A 370 20.22 4.12 -6.30
N GLU A 371 19.73 4.90 -7.27
CA GLU A 371 19.37 6.30 -7.06
C GLU A 371 18.36 6.49 -5.92
N ARG A 372 17.39 5.58 -5.81
CA ARG A 372 16.39 5.61 -4.73
C ARG A 372 16.95 5.28 -3.37
N LEU A 373 17.90 4.36 -3.32
CA LEU A 373 18.61 4.06 -2.09
C LEU A 373 19.44 5.27 -1.65
N ASP A 374 20.14 5.94 -2.58
CA ASP A 374 20.93 7.13 -2.30
C ASP A 374 20.05 8.29 -1.78
N GLU A 375 18.84 8.46 -2.35
CA GLU A 375 17.86 9.42 -1.86
C GLU A 375 17.45 9.09 -0.40
N MET A 376 17.16 7.82 -0.11
CA MET A 376 16.80 7.39 1.25
C MET A 376 17.95 7.57 2.25
N VAL A 377 19.18 7.32 1.83
CA VAL A 377 20.41 7.59 2.61
C VAL A 377 20.50 9.08 2.92
N SER A 378 20.33 9.94 1.92
CA SER A 378 20.34 11.39 2.09
C SER A 378 19.31 11.86 3.12
N ILE A 379 18.09 11.33 3.11
CA ILE A 379 17.06 11.61 4.12
C ILE A 379 17.53 11.14 5.52
N ALA A 380 18.11 9.94 5.60
CA ALA A 380 18.56 9.38 6.85
C ALA A 380 19.73 10.15 7.48
N GLU A 381 20.64 10.72 6.69
CA GLU A 381 21.81 11.45 7.16
C GLU A 381 21.54 12.94 7.41
N SER A 382 20.58 13.53 6.72
CA SER A 382 20.27 14.95 6.79
C SER A 382 19.75 15.41 8.16
N ASP A 383 20.01 16.66 8.51
CA ASP A 383 19.45 17.35 9.67
C ASP A 383 18.19 18.18 9.35
N ARG A 384 17.74 18.21 8.09
CA ARG A 384 16.48 18.85 7.67
C ARG A 384 15.27 18.12 8.27
N CYS A 385 14.10 18.75 8.25
CA CYS A 385 12.85 18.13 8.71
C CYS A 385 12.58 16.81 7.98
N LEU A 386 12.47 15.69 8.73
CA LEU A 386 12.28 14.36 8.13
C LEU A 386 11.00 14.26 7.30
N MET A 387 9.87 14.78 7.80
CA MET A 387 8.59 14.75 7.08
C MET A 387 8.68 15.54 5.78
N GLN A 388 9.28 16.71 5.82
CA GLN A 388 9.45 17.56 4.63
C GLN A 388 10.25 16.83 3.55
N GLN A 389 11.38 16.23 3.89
CA GLN A 389 12.21 15.50 2.93
C GLN A 389 11.50 14.28 2.34
N VAL A 390 10.80 13.51 3.17
CA VAL A 390 10.00 12.38 2.70
C VAL A 390 8.90 12.83 1.75
N LEU A 391 8.24 13.95 2.00
CA LEU A 391 7.20 14.48 1.10
C LEU A 391 7.79 15.05 -0.20
N GLU A 392 8.92 15.75 -0.12
CA GLU A 392 9.67 16.23 -1.28
C GLU A 392 10.07 15.08 -2.21
N SER A 393 10.58 13.97 -1.68
CA SER A 393 10.93 12.78 -2.46
C SER A 393 9.73 12.11 -3.13
N LEU A 394 8.52 12.38 -2.63
CA LEU A 394 7.27 11.94 -3.23
C LEU A 394 6.65 12.99 -4.17
N GLY A 395 7.37 14.10 -4.41
CA GLY A 395 6.94 15.19 -5.29
C GLY A 395 5.86 16.06 -4.69
N GLU A 396 5.78 16.14 -3.35
CA GLU A 396 4.93 17.10 -2.65
C GLU A 396 5.79 18.18 -2.00
N GLU A 397 5.63 19.42 -2.46
CA GLU A 397 6.24 20.56 -1.79
C GLU A 397 5.60 20.77 -0.43
N HIS A 398 6.42 20.71 0.61
CA HIS A 398 5.98 20.97 1.98
C HIS A 398 6.74 22.16 2.56
N PRO A 399 6.17 23.37 2.46
CA PRO A 399 6.90 24.62 2.75
C PRO A 399 7.24 24.82 4.23
N THR A 400 6.60 24.05 5.12
CA THR A 400 6.79 24.21 6.56
C THR A 400 7.36 22.95 7.22
N THR A 401 8.21 23.15 8.23
CA THR A 401 8.71 22.05 9.04
C THR A 401 7.59 21.44 9.90
N CYS A 402 7.61 20.12 10.10
CA CYS A 402 6.60 19.43 10.90
C CYS A 402 6.66 19.76 12.40
N ARG A 403 7.75 20.38 12.87
CA ARG A 403 8.02 20.82 14.26
C ARG A 403 8.08 19.71 15.32
N HIS A 404 7.85 18.44 14.98
CA HIS A 404 7.79 17.34 15.96
C HIS A 404 8.68 16.11 15.62
N CYS A 405 9.29 16.03 14.45
CA CYS A 405 10.27 14.98 14.16
C CYS A 405 11.57 15.18 14.94
N THR A 406 12.43 14.14 14.97
CA THR A 406 13.72 14.19 15.69
C THR A 406 14.55 15.42 15.32
N ASN A 407 14.68 15.72 14.03
CA ASN A 407 15.50 16.83 13.55
C ASN A 407 14.92 18.20 13.96
N CYS A 408 13.62 18.38 13.84
CA CYS A 408 12.95 19.60 14.30
C CYS A 408 13.05 19.79 15.83
N GLN A 409 13.04 18.72 16.61
CA GLN A 409 13.21 18.78 18.05
C GLN A 409 14.65 19.14 18.44
N LYS A 410 15.65 18.63 17.68
CA LYS A 410 17.06 18.99 17.88
C LYS A 410 17.29 20.49 17.58
N ALA A 411 16.80 20.98 16.42
CA ALA A 411 16.94 22.39 16.04
C ALA A 411 16.42 23.34 17.13
N ARG A 412 15.22 23.09 17.66
CA ARG A 412 14.62 23.90 18.74
C ARG A 412 15.43 23.89 20.06
N ARG A 413 16.25 22.86 20.32
CA ARG A 413 17.08 22.81 21.53
C ARG A 413 18.36 23.64 21.37
N VAL A 414 18.82 23.85 20.14
CA VAL A 414 20.00 24.67 19.83
C VAL A 414 19.65 26.17 19.82
N GLU A 415 18.37 26.50 19.50
CA GLU A 415 17.86 27.89 19.49
C GLU A 415 17.50 28.43 20.89
N LYS A 416 17.51 27.56 21.93
CA LYS A 416 17.29 27.92 23.35
C LYS A 416 18.59 27.93 24.13
#